data_d552941fdf4f50c494485183b61d5fbc
#
_entry.id   d552941fdf4f50c494485183b61d5fbc
#
_cell.length_a   1.000
_cell.length_b   1.000
_cell.length_c   1.000
_cell.angle_alpha   90.00
_cell.angle_beta   90.00
_cell.angle_gamma   90.00
#
_symmetry.space_group_name_H-M   'P 1'
#
loop_
_entity.id
_entity.type
_entity.pdbx_description
1 polymer ?
#
loop_
_entity_poly.entity_id
_entity_poly.type
_entity_poly.pdbx_seq_one_letter_code
_entity_poly.pdbx_strand_id
1 'polypeptide(L)'
;MKEASFDFGKKPPVDGYTKVTEKSVYTKEKGFGLSEVAEADERKIGEKELNRDFLFMGGKSFIVDIENGEYIVRVSTGDYVDEGDVMTFYNVNGEKYGVWVSDGTVVERVFPVTVTDGKIEFAFEMGKHTCLNSIDIAQKQDIEVKNVKSAVIAKRDTASVKLTWDKADGVIGYRVSRRNPKNNEIDKVQEVITEEFVDGDVIICDKFEYSVCALYAHKFCSDKSVTIDVE
;
A
#
# COMPACT_ATOMS: atom_id res chain seq x y z
N MET A 1 -11.58 1.11 16.50
CA MET A 1 -11.29 0.46 15.19
C MET A 1 -9.78 0.32 15.09
N LYS A 2 -9.28 -0.78 14.55
CA LYS A 2 -7.83 -1.06 14.41
C LYS A 2 -7.39 -1.19 12.95
N GLU A 3 -8.35 -1.30 12.05
CA GLU A 3 -8.15 -1.34 10.60
C GLU A 3 -9.36 -0.78 9.88
N ALA A 4 -9.16 -0.19 8.71
CA ALA A 4 -10.23 0.32 7.86
C ALA A 4 -9.74 0.44 6.41
N SER A 5 -10.64 0.22 5.46
CA SER A 5 -10.41 0.46 4.04
C SER A 5 -11.55 1.24 3.43
N PHE A 6 -11.23 2.26 2.67
CA PHE A 6 -12.17 3.19 2.06
C PHE A 6 -11.94 3.29 0.56
N ASP A 7 -13.03 3.17 -0.18
CA ASP A 7 -13.11 3.32 -1.63
C ASP A 7 -13.91 4.59 -1.96
N PHE A 8 -13.28 5.55 -2.63
CA PHE A 8 -13.81 6.88 -2.88
C PHE A 8 -14.33 7.02 -4.31
N GLY A 9 -15.58 7.50 -4.45
CA GLY A 9 -16.14 7.82 -5.77
C GLY A 9 -17.59 7.40 -5.93
N LYS A 10 -18.03 7.15 -7.17
CA LYS A 10 -19.44 6.90 -7.56
C LYS A 10 -19.80 5.42 -7.63
N LYS A 11 -18.85 4.57 -8.02
CA LYS A 11 -19.08 3.14 -8.25
C LYS A 11 -19.33 2.38 -6.94
N PRO A 12 -19.92 1.18 -7.00
CA PRO A 12 -19.95 0.29 -5.85
C PRO A 12 -18.53 0.03 -5.32
N PRO A 13 -18.34 -0.13 -4.00
CA PRO A 13 -17.05 -0.36 -3.44
C PRO A 13 -16.48 -1.72 -3.88
N VAL A 14 -15.17 -1.79 -3.99
CA VAL A 14 -14.45 -3.06 -4.09
C VAL A 14 -14.71 -3.88 -2.83
N ASP A 15 -14.75 -5.20 -2.97
CA ASP A 15 -15.01 -6.11 -1.84
C ASP A 15 -14.02 -5.88 -0.69
N GLY A 16 -14.57 -5.80 0.53
CA GLY A 16 -13.82 -5.45 1.74
C GLY A 16 -13.61 -3.96 2.01
N TYR A 17 -14.04 -3.07 1.10
CA TYR A 17 -13.92 -1.62 1.28
C TYR A 17 -15.24 -0.97 1.68
N THR A 18 -15.14 0.06 2.53
CA THR A 18 -16.24 0.93 2.89
C THR A 18 -16.38 2.04 1.84
N LYS A 19 -17.57 2.18 1.25
CA LYS A 19 -17.83 3.24 0.26
C LYS A 19 -17.87 4.62 0.88
N VAL A 20 -17.14 5.55 0.27
CA VAL A 20 -17.20 6.99 0.53
C VAL A 20 -17.62 7.71 -0.74
N THR A 21 -18.85 8.22 -0.76
CA THR A 21 -19.36 9.04 -1.86
C THR A 21 -19.09 10.53 -1.61
N GLU A 22 -19.34 11.34 -2.62
CA GLU A 22 -19.23 12.81 -2.53
C GLU A 22 -20.10 13.43 -1.41
N LYS A 23 -21.14 12.70 -0.95
CA LYS A 23 -22.07 13.12 0.12
C LYS A 23 -21.78 12.49 1.48
N SER A 24 -20.73 11.71 1.59
CA SER A 24 -20.35 11.01 2.83
C SER A 24 -19.71 11.93 3.85
N VAL A 25 -20.43 12.98 4.30
CA VAL A 25 -19.92 13.92 5.31
C VAL A 25 -19.74 13.20 6.65
N TYR A 26 -18.70 13.59 7.39
CA TYR A 26 -18.37 13.04 8.69
C TYR A 26 -19.49 13.30 9.70
N THR A 27 -19.79 12.28 10.48
CA THR A 27 -20.59 12.38 11.71
C THR A 27 -19.95 11.54 12.80
N LYS A 28 -20.09 11.96 14.05
CA LYS A 28 -19.54 11.20 15.19
C LYS A 28 -20.12 9.80 15.32
N GLU A 29 -21.38 9.62 14.93
CA GLU A 29 -22.06 8.32 14.94
C GLU A 29 -21.46 7.37 13.89
N LYS A 30 -21.16 7.87 12.71
CA LYS A 30 -20.55 7.11 11.62
C LYS A 30 -19.06 6.83 11.86
N GLY A 31 -18.37 7.76 12.53
CA GLY A 31 -16.95 7.65 12.85
C GLY A 31 -16.01 7.88 11.67
N PHE A 32 -16.51 8.25 10.49
CA PHE A 32 -15.68 8.64 9.34
C PHE A 32 -16.45 9.51 8.37
N GLY A 33 -15.76 10.21 7.50
CA GLY A 33 -16.35 10.99 6.41
C GLY A 33 -15.57 12.22 6.00
N LEU A 34 -16.12 12.93 5.04
CA LEU A 34 -15.59 14.17 4.49
C LEU A 34 -15.92 15.35 5.41
N SER A 35 -15.05 16.37 5.46
CA SER A 35 -15.35 17.64 6.16
C SER A 35 -16.56 18.36 5.56
N GLU A 36 -16.77 18.22 4.26
CA GLU A 36 -17.89 18.79 3.50
C GLU A 36 -18.14 17.96 2.24
N VAL A 37 -19.24 18.25 1.53
CA VAL A 37 -19.58 17.61 0.26
C VAL A 37 -18.47 17.86 -0.78
N ALA A 38 -18.07 16.82 -1.47
CA ALA A 38 -17.06 16.86 -2.53
C ALA A 38 -17.71 16.76 -3.93
N GLU A 39 -16.87 16.72 -4.94
CA GLU A 39 -17.24 16.29 -6.29
C GLU A 39 -16.64 14.93 -6.57
N ALA A 40 -17.27 14.16 -7.43
CA ALA A 40 -16.81 12.83 -7.80
C ALA A 40 -16.77 12.66 -9.31
N ASP A 41 -15.80 11.87 -9.78
CA ASP A 41 -15.75 11.47 -11.18
C ASP A 41 -15.41 9.98 -11.30
N GLU A 42 -15.58 9.43 -12.50
CA GLU A 42 -15.31 8.02 -12.80
C GLU A 42 -14.67 7.85 -14.17
N ARG A 43 -13.89 6.77 -14.30
CA ARG A 43 -13.26 6.36 -15.56
C ARG A 43 -13.74 4.99 -15.99
N LYS A 44 -13.79 4.76 -17.28
CA LYS A 44 -14.15 3.46 -17.85
C LYS A 44 -12.96 2.52 -17.94
N ILE A 45 -11.75 3.05 -17.84
CA ILE A 45 -10.47 2.36 -17.94
C ILE A 45 -9.72 2.47 -16.62
N GLY A 46 -8.80 1.56 -16.36
CA GLY A 46 -7.95 1.52 -15.18
C GLY A 46 -7.45 0.10 -14.94
N GLU A 47 -6.21 -0.03 -14.47
CA GLU A 47 -5.61 -1.34 -14.19
C GLU A 47 -6.26 -2.04 -12.99
N LYS A 48 -6.60 -1.24 -11.97
CA LYS A 48 -7.27 -1.74 -10.76
C LYS A 48 -8.68 -1.16 -10.68
N GLU A 49 -9.64 -1.98 -10.29
CA GLU A 49 -11.03 -1.56 -10.09
C GLU A 49 -11.14 -0.42 -9.07
N LEU A 50 -10.37 -0.48 -8.01
CA LEU A 50 -10.28 0.52 -6.94
C LEU A 50 -9.86 1.92 -7.42
N ASN A 51 -9.24 2.04 -8.59
CA ASN A 51 -8.68 3.28 -9.12
C ASN A 51 -9.51 3.89 -10.25
N ARG A 52 -10.72 3.35 -10.52
CA ARG A 52 -11.58 3.79 -11.65
C ARG A 52 -12.47 4.96 -11.33
N ASP A 53 -12.65 5.27 -10.06
CA ASP A 53 -13.39 6.45 -9.62
C ASP A 53 -12.71 7.10 -8.42
N PHE A 54 -13.05 8.34 -8.15
CA PHE A 54 -12.40 9.14 -7.14
C PHE A 54 -13.24 10.34 -6.71
N LEU A 55 -12.82 10.98 -5.61
CA LEU A 55 -13.33 12.27 -5.18
C LEU A 55 -12.30 13.37 -5.42
N PHE A 56 -12.78 14.57 -5.77
CA PHE A 56 -11.98 15.80 -5.77
C PHE A 56 -11.91 16.37 -4.35
N MET A 57 -10.72 16.34 -3.76
CA MET A 57 -10.50 16.63 -2.35
C MET A 57 -9.86 18.00 -2.08
N GLY A 58 -9.60 18.82 -3.10
CA GLY A 58 -8.94 20.11 -2.93
C GLY A 58 -9.59 20.99 -1.85
N GLY A 59 -8.84 21.34 -0.80
CA GLY A 59 -9.28 22.13 0.34
C GLY A 59 -10.17 21.40 1.34
N LYS A 60 -10.37 20.09 1.22
CA LYS A 60 -11.24 19.27 2.08
C LYS A 60 -10.44 18.29 2.92
N SER A 61 -11.06 17.80 4.00
CA SER A 61 -10.48 16.71 4.80
C SER A 61 -11.31 15.44 4.72
N PHE A 62 -10.65 14.29 4.87
CA PHE A 62 -11.27 13.03 5.23
C PHE A 62 -10.85 12.64 6.64
N ILE A 63 -11.81 12.30 7.50
CA ILE A 63 -11.62 12.06 8.92
C ILE A 63 -12.04 10.64 9.24
N VAL A 64 -11.26 9.94 10.09
CA VAL A 64 -11.55 8.59 10.58
C VAL A 64 -11.32 8.54 12.09
N ASP A 65 -12.35 8.17 12.85
CA ASP A 65 -12.23 7.85 14.27
C ASP A 65 -11.56 6.48 14.42
N ILE A 66 -10.43 6.44 15.10
CA ILE A 66 -9.63 5.23 15.29
C ILE A 66 -8.97 5.27 16.67
N GLU A 67 -8.67 4.11 17.25
CA GLU A 67 -8.00 4.02 18.56
C GLU A 67 -6.60 4.63 18.51
N ASN A 68 -6.10 5.13 19.65
CA ASN A 68 -4.71 5.58 19.74
C ASN A 68 -3.74 4.43 19.48
N GLY A 69 -2.65 4.70 18.80
CA GLY A 69 -1.65 3.67 18.45
C GLY A 69 -0.81 4.03 17.23
N GLU A 70 0.02 3.09 16.84
CA GLU A 70 0.86 3.17 15.65
C GLU A 70 0.14 2.47 14.48
N TYR A 71 0.05 3.15 13.36
CA TYR A 71 -0.62 2.68 12.14
C TYR A 71 0.31 2.75 10.94
N ILE A 72 0.00 1.93 9.96
CA ILE A 72 0.51 2.06 8.59
C ILE A 72 -0.68 2.41 7.69
N VAL A 73 -0.48 3.39 6.83
CA VAL A 73 -1.51 3.94 5.96
C VAL A 73 -1.04 3.86 4.51
N ARG A 74 -1.94 3.46 3.60
CA ARG A 74 -1.77 3.59 2.15
C ARG A 74 -2.80 4.55 1.63
N VAL A 75 -2.37 5.55 0.88
CA VAL A 75 -3.23 6.49 0.16
C VAL A 75 -2.98 6.32 -1.33
N SER A 76 -4.04 6.11 -2.10
CA SER A 76 -4.02 6.01 -3.55
C SER A 76 -4.63 7.27 -4.16
N THR A 77 -3.89 7.95 -5.03
CA THR A 77 -4.28 9.22 -5.66
C THR A 77 -3.90 9.24 -7.12
N GLY A 78 -4.77 9.75 -7.96
CA GLY A 78 -4.51 9.97 -9.38
C GLY A 78 -5.73 9.76 -10.27
N ASP A 79 -5.51 9.94 -11.57
CA ASP A 79 -6.54 9.78 -12.59
C ASP A 79 -5.91 9.20 -13.86
N TYR A 80 -6.46 8.11 -14.39
CA TYR A 80 -5.93 7.43 -15.58
C TYR A 80 -6.14 8.15 -16.92
N VAL A 81 -6.96 9.17 -16.97
CA VAL A 81 -7.40 9.80 -18.22
C VAL A 81 -7.03 11.29 -18.29
N ASP A 82 -6.56 11.86 -17.21
CA ASP A 82 -6.17 13.27 -17.23
C ASP A 82 -4.86 13.44 -18.00
N GLU A 83 -4.91 14.23 -19.09
CA GLU A 83 -3.74 14.62 -19.89
C GLU A 83 -2.88 15.69 -19.19
N GLY A 84 -3.19 16.02 -17.95
CA GLY A 84 -2.50 17.00 -17.14
C GLY A 84 -1.87 16.41 -15.87
N ASP A 85 -1.09 17.25 -15.20
CA ASP A 85 -0.49 16.91 -13.93
C ASP A 85 -1.56 16.85 -12.83
N VAL A 86 -1.66 15.73 -12.14
CA VAL A 86 -2.39 15.56 -10.88
C VAL A 86 -1.44 15.87 -9.74
N MET A 87 -1.74 16.90 -8.97
CA MET A 87 -0.95 17.32 -7.82
C MET A 87 -1.79 17.18 -6.56
N THR A 88 -1.54 16.12 -5.80
CA THR A 88 -2.23 15.86 -4.56
C THR A 88 -1.28 16.06 -3.38
N PHE A 89 -1.48 17.13 -2.61
CA PHE A 89 -0.77 17.40 -1.37
C PHE A 89 -1.74 17.31 -0.21
N TYR A 90 -1.33 16.65 0.85
CA TYR A 90 -2.14 16.49 2.05
C TYR A 90 -1.29 16.42 3.32
N ASN A 91 -1.90 16.81 4.42
CA ASN A 91 -1.34 16.70 5.75
C ASN A 91 -2.06 15.58 6.49
N VAL A 92 -1.32 14.73 7.19
CA VAL A 92 -1.88 13.68 8.03
C VAL A 92 -1.32 13.86 9.44
N ASN A 93 -2.18 14.23 10.39
CA ASN A 93 -1.80 14.46 11.79
C ASN A 93 -0.54 15.34 11.96
N GLY A 94 -0.40 16.39 11.14
CA GLY A 94 0.72 17.33 11.20
C GLY A 94 1.88 17.05 10.24
N GLU A 95 1.95 15.87 9.65
CA GLU A 95 2.97 15.49 8.68
C GLU A 95 2.51 15.76 7.25
N LYS A 96 3.37 16.38 6.43
CA LYS A 96 3.05 16.70 5.03
C LYS A 96 3.46 15.59 4.08
N TYR A 97 2.55 15.22 3.20
CA TYR A 97 2.75 14.28 2.10
C TYR A 97 2.37 14.93 0.78
N GLY A 98 3.00 14.47 -0.29
CA GLY A 98 2.69 14.96 -1.62
C GLY A 98 2.91 13.90 -2.68
N VAL A 99 2.07 13.93 -3.69
CA VAL A 99 2.19 13.13 -4.90
C VAL A 99 2.04 14.05 -6.09
N TRP A 100 3.03 14.03 -6.96
CA TRP A 100 2.93 14.62 -8.28
C TRP A 100 2.87 13.45 -9.27
N VAL A 101 1.81 13.40 -10.03
CA VAL A 101 1.57 12.37 -11.03
C VAL A 101 1.36 13.06 -12.37
N SER A 102 2.11 12.67 -13.38
CA SER A 102 1.90 13.08 -14.76
C SER A 102 1.27 11.95 -15.57
N ASP A 103 0.53 12.31 -16.61
CA ASP A 103 0.11 11.43 -17.68
C ASP A 103 -0.71 10.18 -17.27
N GLY A 104 -1.87 10.39 -16.67
CA GLY A 104 -2.86 9.33 -16.54
C GLY A 104 -2.43 8.15 -15.64
N THR A 105 -1.80 8.43 -14.52
CA THR A 105 -1.34 7.44 -13.55
C THR A 105 -2.05 7.55 -12.20
N VAL A 106 -2.13 6.46 -11.46
CA VAL A 106 -2.53 6.43 -10.04
C VAL A 106 -1.35 5.95 -9.22
N VAL A 107 -0.99 6.70 -8.18
CA VAL A 107 0.16 6.43 -7.32
C VAL A 107 -0.30 6.09 -5.90
N GLU A 108 0.32 5.06 -5.33
CA GLU A 108 0.14 4.67 -3.93
C GLU A 108 1.31 5.21 -3.08
N ARG A 109 0.98 5.79 -1.92
CA ARG A 109 1.94 6.17 -0.89
C ARG A 109 1.64 5.41 0.39
N VAL A 110 2.68 4.78 0.95
CA VAL A 110 2.61 4.04 2.21
C VAL A 110 3.49 4.74 3.23
N PHE A 111 2.95 5.04 4.40
CA PHE A 111 3.66 5.76 5.46
C PHE A 111 3.10 5.41 6.85
N PRO A 112 3.91 5.53 7.92
CA PRO A 112 3.44 5.36 9.28
C PRO A 112 2.65 6.58 9.78
N VAL A 113 1.68 6.36 10.68
CA VAL A 113 0.93 7.40 11.36
C VAL A 113 0.79 7.06 12.84
N THR A 114 1.14 8.00 13.72
CA THR A 114 0.89 7.90 15.16
C THR A 114 -0.41 8.62 15.49
N VAL A 115 -1.33 7.92 16.15
CA VAL A 115 -2.62 8.45 16.62
C VAL A 115 -2.58 8.65 18.12
N THR A 116 -2.87 9.87 18.58
CA THR A 116 -2.86 10.25 20.01
C THR A 116 -4.17 10.87 20.49
N ASP A 117 -5.06 11.24 19.57
CA ASP A 117 -6.31 11.96 19.84
C ASP A 117 -7.58 11.24 19.34
N GLY A 118 -7.44 9.95 19.03
CA GLY A 118 -8.56 9.09 18.64
C GLY A 118 -9.04 9.25 17.20
N LYS A 119 -8.28 9.91 16.34
CA LYS A 119 -8.62 10.10 14.92
C LYS A 119 -7.40 10.19 14.01
N ILE A 120 -7.62 9.92 12.74
CA ILE A 120 -6.73 10.31 11.64
C ILE A 120 -7.48 11.32 10.77
N GLU A 121 -6.86 12.44 10.48
CA GLU A 121 -7.36 13.44 9.56
C GLU A 121 -6.41 13.61 8.38
N PHE A 122 -6.94 13.40 7.18
CA PHE A 122 -6.27 13.64 5.91
C PHE A 122 -6.74 14.99 5.36
N ALA A 123 -6.00 16.05 5.60
CA ALA A 123 -6.33 17.40 5.15
C ALA A 123 -5.66 17.71 3.81
N PHE A 124 -6.44 17.76 2.74
CA PHE A 124 -5.95 17.99 1.38
C PHE A 124 -5.78 19.48 1.08
N GLU A 125 -4.63 19.85 0.52
CA GLU A 125 -4.39 21.22 0.09
C GLU A 125 -5.20 21.56 -1.18
N MET A 126 -5.47 22.86 -1.38
CA MET A 126 -6.05 23.31 -2.65
C MET A 126 -5.05 23.07 -3.77
N GLY A 127 -5.48 22.36 -4.78
CA GLY A 127 -4.64 22.00 -5.94
C GLY A 127 -5.49 21.71 -7.17
N LYS A 128 -4.86 21.72 -8.34
CA LYS A 128 -5.49 21.29 -9.58
C LYS A 128 -5.57 19.76 -9.56
N HIS A 129 -6.78 19.22 -9.73
CA HIS A 129 -7.01 17.78 -9.82
C HIS A 129 -6.51 16.98 -8.58
N THR A 130 -6.80 17.47 -7.37
CA THR A 130 -6.52 16.74 -6.14
C THR A 130 -7.47 15.55 -6.00
N CYS A 131 -7.09 14.40 -6.54
CA CYS A 131 -7.91 13.18 -6.57
C CYS A 131 -7.61 12.27 -5.38
N LEU A 132 -8.64 11.57 -4.87
CA LEU A 132 -8.51 10.52 -3.87
C LEU A 132 -9.29 9.29 -4.31
N ASN A 133 -8.59 8.17 -4.51
CA ASN A 133 -9.18 6.90 -4.97
C ASN A 133 -9.43 5.94 -3.79
N SER A 134 -8.45 5.73 -2.93
CA SER A 134 -8.59 4.83 -1.79
C SER A 134 -7.68 5.18 -0.62
N ILE A 135 -8.08 4.73 0.57
CA ILE A 135 -7.24 4.73 1.78
C ILE A 135 -7.36 3.38 2.47
N ASP A 136 -6.22 2.74 2.76
CA ASP A 136 -6.11 1.60 3.67
C ASP A 136 -5.40 2.03 4.94
N ILE A 137 -5.91 1.60 6.08
CA ILE A 137 -5.38 1.87 7.42
C ILE A 137 -5.30 0.55 8.16
N ALA A 138 -4.15 0.21 8.71
CA ALA A 138 -4.01 -0.94 9.61
C ALA A 138 -3.11 -0.61 10.80
N GLN A 139 -3.42 -1.18 11.96
CA GLN A 139 -2.52 -1.10 13.10
C GLN A 139 -1.19 -1.75 12.74
N LYS A 140 -0.10 -1.03 12.97
CA LYS A 140 1.25 -1.52 12.69
C LYS A 140 1.52 -2.82 13.42
N GLN A 141 2.03 -3.82 12.70
CA GLN A 141 2.38 -5.13 13.23
C GLN A 141 3.88 -5.36 13.11
N ASP A 142 4.45 -5.90 14.16
CA ASP A 142 5.87 -6.18 14.29
C ASP A 142 6.13 -7.69 14.20
N ILE A 143 5.75 -8.27 13.05
CA ILE A 143 5.81 -9.72 12.80
C ILE A 143 7.16 -10.06 12.17
N GLU A 144 7.96 -10.84 12.87
CA GLU A 144 9.27 -11.31 12.41
C GLU A 144 9.16 -12.65 11.68
N VAL A 145 9.73 -12.72 10.48
CA VAL A 145 9.92 -13.99 9.76
C VAL A 145 11.19 -14.67 10.30
N LYS A 146 11.07 -15.91 10.78
CA LYS A 146 12.16 -16.62 11.45
C LYS A 146 12.72 -17.76 10.60
N ASN A 147 13.97 -18.11 10.87
CA ASN A 147 14.66 -19.27 10.29
C ASN A 147 14.64 -19.27 8.75
N VAL A 148 14.81 -18.09 8.14
CA VAL A 148 14.94 -18.01 6.68
C VAL A 148 16.20 -18.73 6.25
N LYS A 149 16.05 -19.67 5.32
CA LYS A 149 17.14 -20.49 4.75
C LYS A 149 17.08 -20.42 3.24
N SER A 150 18.25 -20.50 2.61
CA SER A 150 18.37 -20.60 1.16
C SER A 150 19.00 -21.92 0.75
N ALA A 151 18.65 -22.42 -0.42
CA ALA A 151 19.29 -23.53 -1.11
C ALA A 151 19.40 -23.20 -2.59
N VAL A 152 20.60 -23.28 -3.13
CA VAL A 152 20.84 -23.16 -4.57
C VAL A 152 20.69 -24.52 -5.22
N ILE A 153 19.83 -24.62 -6.23
CA ILE A 153 19.61 -25.82 -7.02
C ILE A 153 20.19 -25.58 -8.41
N ALA A 154 21.43 -25.98 -8.60
CA ALA A 154 22.12 -25.86 -9.89
C ALA A 154 21.76 -27.03 -10.79
N LYS A 155 21.42 -26.74 -12.04
CA LYS A 155 21.35 -27.68 -13.16
C LYS A 155 22.34 -27.20 -14.21
N ARG A 156 22.69 -28.08 -15.17
CA ARG A 156 23.80 -27.89 -16.13
C ARG A 156 23.97 -26.46 -16.67
N ASP A 157 22.87 -25.78 -17.02
CA ASP A 157 22.89 -24.46 -17.63
C ASP A 157 21.94 -23.45 -16.93
N THR A 158 21.31 -23.85 -15.81
CA THR A 158 20.37 -23.03 -15.07
C THR A 158 20.54 -23.21 -13.58
N ALA A 159 20.19 -22.19 -12.82
CA ALA A 159 20.09 -22.27 -11.38
C ALA A 159 18.72 -21.80 -10.90
N SER A 160 18.32 -22.26 -9.74
CA SER A 160 17.20 -21.73 -9.01
C SER A 160 17.57 -21.57 -7.53
N VAL A 161 17.00 -20.58 -6.89
CA VAL A 161 17.14 -20.37 -5.45
C VAL A 161 15.82 -20.77 -4.79
N LYS A 162 15.89 -21.70 -3.86
CA LYS A 162 14.77 -22.02 -2.98
C LYS A 162 14.98 -21.32 -1.63
N LEU A 163 14.00 -20.53 -1.19
CA LEU A 163 13.93 -19.98 0.16
C LEU A 163 12.86 -20.73 0.96
N THR A 164 13.10 -20.92 2.25
CA THR A 164 12.14 -21.48 3.19
C THR A 164 12.24 -20.74 4.52
N TRP A 165 11.15 -20.68 5.26
CA TRP A 165 11.09 -20.03 6.59
C TRP A 165 10.03 -20.68 7.48
N ASP A 166 10.01 -20.30 8.74
CA ASP A 166 8.99 -20.76 9.67
C ASP A 166 7.68 -19.98 9.45
N LYS A 167 6.56 -20.67 9.69
CA LYS A 167 5.25 -20.03 9.68
C LYS A 167 5.17 -18.98 10.78
N ALA A 168 4.73 -17.78 10.42
CA ALA A 168 4.42 -16.71 11.36
C ALA A 168 2.90 -16.65 11.63
N ASP A 169 2.51 -16.31 12.85
CA ASP A 169 1.11 -16.13 13.21
C ASP A 169 0.59 -14.74 12.80
N GLY A 170 -0.70 -14.66 12.49
CA GLY A 170 -1.35 -13.38 12.14
C GLY A 170 -1.03 -12.82 10.76
N VAL A 171 -0.42 -13.64 9.88
CA VAL A 171 -0.06 -13.24 8.51
C VAL A 171 -1.08 -13.74 7.48
N ILE A 172 -1.22 -13.00 6.39
CA ILE A 172 -1.98 -13.39 5.20
C ILE A 172 -1.09 -13.91 4.07
N GLY A 173 0.22 -13.85 4.25
CA GLY A 173 1.23 -14.30 3.30
C GLY A 173 2.57 -13.65 3.56
N TYR A 174 3.44 -13.71 2.57
CA TYR A 174 4.79 -13.16 2.63
C TYR A 174 5.11 -12.46 1.31
N ARG A 175 5.92 -11.41 1.38
CA ARG A 175 6.50 -10.77 0.19
C ARG A 175 7.98 -11.08 0.16
N VAL A 176 8.41 -11.65 -0.96
CA VAL A 176 9.82 -11.91 -1.25
C VAL A 176 10.28 -10.89 -2.27
N SER A 177 11.37 -10.22 -1.98
CA SER A 177 12.00 -9.30 -2.91
C SER A 177 13.43 -9.77 -3.18
N ARG A 178 13.86 -9.69 -4.44
CA ARG A 178 15.24 -9.94 -4.85
C ARG A 178 15.90 -8.61 -5.23
N ARG A 179 17.06 -8.36 -4.68
CA ARG A 179 17.91 -7.22 -5.00
C ARG A 179 19.17 -7.69 -5.71
N ASN A 180 19.50 -7.04 -6.80
CA ASN A 180 20.79 -7.22 -7.47
C ASN A 180 21.84 -6.31 -6.81
N PRO A 181 22.88 -6.85 -6.16
CA PRO A 181 23.87 -6.04 -5.47
C PRO A 181 24.76 -5.23 -6.42
N LYS A 182 24.81 -5.55 -7.72
CA LYS A 182 25.62 -4.81 -8.70
C LYS A 182 25.08 -3.41 -8.99
N ASN A 183 23.76 -3.25 -9.01
CA ASN A 183 23.09 -1.96 -9.29
C ASN A 183 22.21 -1.48 -8.15
N ASN A 184 22.11 -2.26 -7.07
CA ASN A 184 21.28 -2.01 -5.89
C ASN A 184 19.77 -1.89 -6.18
N GLU A 185 19.31 -2.44 -7.30
CA GLU A 185 17.90 -2.42 -7.70
C GLU A 185 17.16 -3.67 -7.24
N ILE A 186 15.89 -3.50 -6.87
CA ILE A 186 14.96 -4.62 -6.67
C ILE A 186 14.45 -5.00 -8.06
N ASP A 187 14.85 -6.17 -8.54
CA ASP A 187 14.51 -6.66 -9.87
C ASP A 187 13.41 -7.74 -9.86
N LYS A 188 13.02 -8.22 -8.68
CA LYS A 188 11.91 -9.14 -8.50
C LYS A 188 11.18 -8.91 -7.19
N VAL A 189 9.84 -8.90 -7.26
CA VAL A 189 8.96 -8.88 -6.08
C VAL A 189 7.84 -9.88 -6.30
N GLN A 190 7.64 -10.78 -5.35
CA GLN A 190 6.57 -11.77 -5.41
C GLN A 190 5.91 -11.98 -4.06
N GLU A 191 4.59 -12.10 -4.05
CA GLU A 191 3.81 -12.49 -2.87
C GLU A 191 3.49 -13.98 -2.92
N VAL A 192 3.65 -14.65 -1.78
CA VAL A 192 3.37 -16.07 -1.60
C VAL A 192 2.56 -16.26 -0.32
N ILE A 193 1.75 -17.32 -0.29
CA ILE A 193 0.94 -17.69 0.89
C ILE A 193 1.51 -18.89 1.65
N THR A 194 2.62 -19.43 1.15
CA THR A 194 3.34 -20.57 1.72
C THR A 194 4.64 -20.10 2.34
N GLU A 195 5.23 -20.93 3.18
CA GLU A 195 6.50 -20.70 3.86
C GLU A 195 7.70 -21.07 2.97
N GLU A 196 7.50 -21.03 1.65
CA GLU A 196 8.56 -21.26 0.67
C GLU A 196 8.38 -20.40 -0.59
N PHE A 197 9.50 -20.13 -1.24
CA PHE A 197 9.58 -19.45 -2.53
C PHE A 197 10.68 -20.07 -3.38
N VAL A 198 10.44 -20.23 -4.68
CA VAL A 198 11.44 -20.71 -5.64
C VAL A 198 11.64 -19.66 -6.73
N ASP A 199 12.84 -19.14 -6.83
CA ASP A 199 13.27 -18.29 -7.91
C ASP A 199 13.95 -19.11 -8.99
N GLY A 200 13.30 -19.27 -10.14
CA GLY A 200 13.83 -20.00 -11.30
C GLY A 200 14.68 -19.15 -12.24
N ASP A 201 14.65 -17.82 -12.06
CA ASP A 201 15.30 -16.87 -12.99
C ASP A 201 16.63 -16.38 -12.41
N VAL A 202 17.52 -17.33 -12.06
CA VAL A 202 18.82 -17.03 -11.47
C VAL A 202 19.92 -17.36 -12.47
N ILE A 203 20.84 -16.40 -12.66
CA ILE A 203 22.03 -16.60 -13.48
C ILE A 203 23.10 -17.26 -12.61
N ILE A 204 23.70 -18.32 -13.09
CA ILE A 204 24.81 -19.01 -12.42
C ILE A 204 25.98 -18.04 -12.22
N CYS A 205 26.56 -18.04 -11.03
CA CYS A 205 27.66 -17.17 -10.59
C CYS A 205 27.27 -15.71 -10.28
N ASP A 206 26.00 -15.34 -10.30
CA ASP A 206 25.57 -14.05 -9.75
C ASP A 206 25.23 -14.20 -8.26
N LYS A 207 25.47 -13.11 -7.51
CA LYS A 207 25.05 -12.97 -6.12
C LYS A 207 23.75 -12.21 -6.07
N PHE A 208 22.86 -12.60 -5.18
CA PHE A 208 21.58 -11.92 -4.98
C PHE A 208 21.29 -11.77 -3.49
N GLU A 209 20.71 -10.67 -3.13
CA GLU A 209 20.13 -10.42 -1.82
C GLU A 209 18.64 -10.66 -1.88
N TYR A 210 18.11 -11.55 -1.04
CA TYR A 210 16.70 -11.78 -0.89
C TYR A 210 16.21 -11.24 0.45
N SER A 211 15.07 -10.54 0.44
CA SER A 211 14.38 -10.16 1.65
C SER A 211 13.00 -10.79 1.71
N VAL A 212 12.60 -11.24 2.90
CA VAL A 212 11.28 -11.82 3.16
C VAL A 212 10.63 -11.00 4.26
N CYS A 213 9.45 -10.43 4.00
CA CYS A 213 8.63 -9.80 5.02
C CYS A 213 7.27 -10.48 5.15
N ALA A 214 6.75 -10.51 6.38
CA ALA A 214 5.39 -10.96 6.65
C ALA A 214 4.36 -9.94 6.15
N LEU A 215 3.31 -10.40 5.48
CA LEU A 215 2.18 -9.58 5.06
C LEU A 215 1.03 -9.74 6.04
N TYR A 216 0.47 -8.63 6.48
CA TYR A 216 -0.73 -8.58 7.31
C TYR A 216 -1.79 -7.70 6.64
N ALA A 217 -2.85 -7.33 7.37
CA ALA A 217 -4.01 -6.58 6.84
C ALA A 217 -3.67 -5.67 5.65
N HIS A 218 -4.47 -5.73 4.59
CA HIS A 218 -4.31 -4.96 3.34
C HIS A 218 -2.94 -5.14 2.65
N LYS A 219 -2.25 -6.28 2.89
CA LYS A 219 -0.92 -6.60 2.34
C LYS A 219 0.19 -5.60 2.73
N PHE A 220 0.09 -5.00 3.91
CA PHE A 220 1.21 -4.27 4.47
C PHE A 220 2.33 -5.23 4.87
N CYS A 221 3.57 -4.84 4.58
CA CYS A 221 4.75 -5.53 5.08
C CYS A 221 5.01 -5.16 6.54
N SER A 222 5.32 -6.15 7.36
CA SER A 222 5.94 -5.89 8.66
C SER A 222 7.30 -5.22 8.48
N ASP A 223 7.68 -4.32 9.39
CA ASP A 223 8.98 -3.64 9.36
C ASP A 223 10.17 -4.60 9.59
N LYS A 224 9.91 -5.79 10.14
CA LYS A 224 10.92 -6.83 10.39
C LYS A 224 11.08 -7.76 9.19
N SER A 225 11.63 -7.25 8.08
CA SER A 225 12.09 -8.11 6.99
C SER A 225 13.40 -8.81 7.36
N VAL A 226 13.57 -10.03 6.89
CA VAL A 226 14.84 -10.78 7.01
C VAL A 226 15.50 -10.82 5.66
N THR A 227 16.77 -10.45 5.62
CA THR A 227 17.59 -10.48 4.41
C THR A 227 18.57 -11.66 4.45
N ILE A 228 18.76 -12.32 3.33
CA ILE A 228 19.70 -13.43 3.15
C ILE A 228 20.45 -13.26 1.83
N ASP A 229 21.77 -13.33 1.91
CA ASP A 229 22.64 -13.35 0.73
C ASP A 229 22.72 -14.76 0.17
N VAL A 230 22.65 -14.87 -1.15
CA VAL A 230 22.76 -16.14 -1.88
C VAL A 230 23.85 -16.00 -2.94
N GLU A 231 24.82 -16.89 -2.86
CA GLU A 231 25.99 -16.97 -3.77
C GLU A 231 25.96 -18.20 -4.66
#